data_1b40d8af59f309cdcb00577a3d2bd908
#
_entry.id   1b40d8af59f309cdcb00577a3d2bd908
#
_cell.length_a   1.000
_cell.length_b   1.000
_cell.length_c   1.000
_cell.angle_alpha   90.00
_cell.angle_beta   90.00
_cell.angle_gamma   90.00
#
_symmetry.space_group_name_H-M   'P 1'
#
loop_
_entity.id
_entity.type
_entity.pdbx_description
1 polymer ?
#
loop_
_entity_poly.entity_id
_entity_poly.type
_entity_poly.pdbx_seq_one_letter_code
_entity_poly.pdbx_strand_id
1 'polypeptide(L)'
;MAKIIAITSDTHCRSTVGLMSPKGVPLDDGGHVQPSKGQRWLWDCWLSFWDMVNHLKDKSGAEVWWVSLGDLVDGDHHNTYQIVSRNSIQEREIVRDVLDVPLGLNPERLFVIRGTEAHVGQGGSSEESIARALSDDWPVVWDEETGNASWWHLMMEEEGVMLDFTHHGRTGMRPWTHWNATALLAAQIVMERVKTGERIPDLAFRAHYHRHSDSYDAHLCRVIQTPAFQLATAFVHKVVPESLADIGGIAVVVDDGAYEVHKDLHVPSRGKIWTAA
;
A
#
# COMPACT_ATOMS: atom_id res chain seq x y z
N MET A 1 -24.83 -3.53 6.15
CA MET A 1 -24.74 -2.89 4.80
C MET A 1 -23.34 -3.12 4.28
N ALA A 2 -23.21 -3.48 3.00
CA ALA A 2 -21.90 -3.76 2.40
C ALA A 2 -20.90 -2.60 2.61
N LYS A 3 -19.64 -2.94 2.79
CA LYS A 3 -18.49 -2.01 2.85
C LYS A 3 -17.46 -2.37 1.80
N ILE A 4 -16.81 -1.38 1.25
CA ILE A 4 -15.67 -1.54 0.35
C ILE A 4 -14.42 -1.12 1.12
N ILE A 5 -13.53 -2.06 1.39
CA ILE A 5 -12.22 -1.80 2.00
C ILE A 5 -11.21 -1.68 0.87
N ALA A 6 -10.82 -0.47 0.50
CA ALA A 6 -9.78 -0.20 -0.49
C ALA A 6 -8.40 -0.24 0.19
N ILE A 7 -7.46 -0.99 -0.34
CA ILE A 7 -6.16 -1.24 0.27
C ILE A 7 -5.06 -0.90 -0.74
N THR A 8 -4.22 0.06 -0.37
CA THR A 8 -3.03 0.46 -1.14
C THR A 8 -1.80 0.43 -0.25
N SER A 9 -0.63 0.19 -0.81
CA SER A 9 0.63 0.16 -0.07
C SER A 9 1.80 0.63 -0.91
N ASP A 10 2.92 0.88 -0.25
CA ASP A 10 4.22 1.07 -0.90
C ASP A 10 4.15 2.10 -2.05
N THR A 11 3.54 3.25 -1.79
CA THR A 11 3.47 4.35 -2.78
C THR A 11 4.79 5.08 -2.90
N HIS A 12 5.61 5.05 -1.83
CA HIS A 12 6.93 5.66 -1.78
C HIS A 12 6.96 7.05 -2.42
N CYS A 13 5.96 7.88 -2.07
CA CYS A 13 5.92 9.26 -2.49
C CYS A 13 7.26 9.95 -2.21
N ARG A 14 7.72 10.81 -3.13
CA ARG A 14 9.04 11.46 -3.11
C ARG A 14 10.19 10.60 -3.68
N SER A 15 10.08 9.27 -3.77
CA SER A 15 11.03 8.49 -4.56
C SER A 15 10.95 8.86 -6.05
N THR A 16 12.11 8.88 -6.75
CA THR A 16 12.13 9.13 -8.21
C THR A 16 11.51 7.99 -9.02
N VAL A 17 11.22 6.88 -8.37
CA VAL A 17 10.57 5.70 -8.95
C VAL A 17 9.28 5.30 -8.23
N GLY A 18 8.85 6.11 -7.26
CA GLY A 18 7.58 6.00 -6.55
C GLY A 18 6.48 6.83 -7.19
N LEU A 19 5.32 6.81 -6.57
CA LEU A 19 4.12 7.49 -7.06
C LEU A 19 4.26 9.02 -6.98
N MET A 20 3.89 9.71 -8.06
CA MET A 20 3.92 11.16 -8.16
C MET A 20 2.87 11.64 -9.14
N SER A 21 2.15 12.70 -8.77
CA SER A 21 1.15 13.36 -9.63
C SER A 21 1.80 13.92 -10.91
N PRO A 22 1.07 13.91 -12.04
CA PRO A 22 1.50 14.58 -13.28
C PRO A 22 1.78 16.07 -13.13
N LYS A 23 1.26 16.73 -12.10
CA LYS A 23 1.55 18.13 -11.79
C LYS A 23 3.04 18.38 -11.54
N GLY A 24 3.76 17.33 -11.06
CA GLY A 24 5.14 17.50 -10.59
C GLY A 24 5.21 18.29 -9.28
N VAL A 25 6.38 18.79 -8.91
CA VAL A 25 6.58 19.57 -7.68
C VAL A 25 7.49 20.77 -7.92
N PRO A 26 7.13 21.97 -7.43
CA PRO A 26 8.01 23.12 -7.46
C PRO A 26 9.17 22.95 -6.47
N LEU A 27 10.35 23.46 -6.82
CA LEU A 27 11.54 23.48 -5.97
C LEU A 27 11.78 24.88 -5.37
N ASP A 28 12.48 24.93 -4.24
CA ASP A 28 12.78 26.19 -3.53
C ASP A 28 13.62 27.18 -4.34
N ASP A 29 14.38 26.69 -5.33
CA ASP A 29 15.19 27.51 -6.24
C ASP A 29 14.40 28.08 -7.43
N GLY A 30 13.09 27.86 -7.47
CA GLY A 30 12.20 28.22 -8.57
C GLY A 30 12.19 27.21 -9.71
N GLY A 31 12.94 26.10 -9.59
CA GLY A 31 12.86 24.96 -10.49
C GLY A 31 11.57 24.17 -10.33
N HIS A 32 11.36 23.19 -11.20
CA HIS A 32 10.20 22.32 -11.17
C HIS A 32 10.57 20.90 -11.59
N VAL A 33 10.30 19.91 -10.73
CA VAL A 33 10.51 18.51 -11.07
C VAL A 33 9.26 17.95 -11.73
N GLN A 34 9.43 17.43 -12.94
CA GLN A 34 8.39 16.74 -13.68
C GLN A 34 8.47 15.23 -13.42
N PRO A 35 7.35 14.51 -13.32
CA PRO A 35 7.35 13.07 -13.20
C PRO A 35 8.00 12.40 -14.41
N SER A 36 8.80 11.38 -14.15
CA SER A 36 9.40 10.53 -15.17
C SER A 36 8.32 9.78 -15.97
N LYS A 37 8.70 9.15 -17.09
CA LYS A 37 7.77 8.29 -17.84
C LYS A 37 7.24 7.13 -16.98
N GLY A 38 8.08 6.56 -16.11
CA GLY A 38 7.67 5.50 -15.19
C GLY A 38 6.67 5.99 -14.15
N GLN A 39 6.90 7.17 -13.57
CA GLN A 39 5.98 7.78 -12.61
C GLN A 39 4.62 8.15 -13.23
N ARG A 40 4.59 8.61 -14.48
CA ARG A 40 3.32 8.85 -15.19
C ARG A 40 2.54 7.55 -15.41
N TRP A 41 3.23 6.47 -15.75
CA TRP A 41 2.61 5.16 -15.88
C TRP A 41 2.09 4.62 -14.52
N LEU A 42 2.84 4.83 -13.43
CA LEU A 42 2.35 4.53 -12.08
C LEU A 42 1.10 5.33 -11.72
N TRP A 43 1.06 6.60 -12.14
CA TRP A 43 -0.13 7.45 -11.94
C TRP A 43 -1.34 6.92 -12.71
N ASP A 44 -1.17 6.46 -13.95
CA ASP A 44 -2.26 5.84 -14.71
C ASP A 44 -2.75 4.56 -14.01
N CYS A 45 -1.86 3.73 -13.44
CA CYS A 45 -2.24 2.57 -12.64
C CYS A 45 -2.97 2.98 -11.34
N TRP A 46 -2.54 4.06 -10.69
CA TRP A 46 -3.20 4.62 -9.50
C TRP A 46 -4.63 5.03 -9.80
N LEU A 47 -4.85 5.75 -10.89
CA LEU A 47 -6.19 6.13 -11.32
C LEU A 47 -7.04 4.92 -11.68
N SER A 48 -6.48 3.92 -12.38
CA SER A 48 -7.19 2.67 -12.72
C SER A 48 -7.73 1.97 -11.48
N PHE A 49 -6.92 1.86 -10.43
CA PHE A 49 -7.36 1.26 -9.17
C PHE A 49 -8.54 2.03 -8.54
N TRP A 50 -8.43 3.35 -8.46
CA TRP A 50 -9.48 4.17 -7.84
C TRP A 50 -10.75 4.24 -8.71
N ASP A 51 -10.64 4.14 -10.02
CA ASP A 51 -11.77 3.98 -10.94
C ASP A 51 -12.50 2.64 -10.69
N MET A 52 -11.75 1.55 -10.44
CA MET A 52 -12.33 0.26 -10.04
C MET A 52 -13.09 0.40 -8.70
N VAL A 53 -12.50 1.04 -7.69
CA VAL A 53 -13.14 1.26 -6.38
C VAL A 53 -14.41 2.10 -6.55
N ASN A 54 -14.35 3.17 -7.34
CA ASN A 54 -15.52 4.02 -7.62
C ASN A 54 -16.62 3.22 -8.33
N HIS A 55 -16.28 2.38 -9.29
CA HIS A 55 -17.25 1.52 -9.97
C HIS A 55 -17.93 0.54 -8.99
N LEU A 56 -17.17 -0.04 -8.06
CA LEU A 56 -17.73 -0.91 -7.00
C LEU A 56 -18.69 -0.12 -6.11
N LYS A 57 -18.32 1.11 -5.71
CA LYS A 57 -19.16 2.02 -4.93
C LYS A 57 -20.47 2.33 -5.65
N ASP A 58 -20.40 2.74 -6.92
CA ASP A 58 -21.57 3.09 -7.72
C ASP A 58 -22.53 1.90 -7.90
N LYS A 59 -21.95 0.70 -8.09
CA LYS A 59 -22.72 -0.53 -8.30
C LYS A 59 -23.43 -1.03 -7.05
N SER A 60 -22.78 -0.93 -5.88
CA SER A 60 -23.26 -1.49 -4.62
C SER A 60 -23.97 -0.47 -3.72
N GLY A 61 -23.67 0.82 -3.89
CA GLY A 61 -24.04 1.87 -2.93
C GLY A 61 -23.31 1.75 -1.59
N ALA A 62 -22.27 0.94 -1.50
CA ALA A 62 -21.53 0.68 -0.28
C ALA A 62 -20.62 1.87 0.10
N GLU A 63 -20.39 2.04 1.40
CA GLU A 63 -19.39 2.97 1.91
C GLU A 63 -17.98 2.51 1.58
N VAL A 64 -17.09 3.45 1.31
CA VAL A 64 -15.68 3.18 1.05
C VAL A 64 -14.86 3.50 2.29
N TRP A 65 -14.09 2.54 2.76
CA TRP A 65 -13.05 2.70 3.76
C TRP A 65 -11.69 2.50 3.08
N TRP A 66 -10.72 3.31 3.44
CA TRP A 66 -9.40 3.20 2.85
C TRP A 66 -8.34 2.84 3.88
N VAL A 67 -7.54 1.82 3.56
CA VAL A 67 -6.37 1.39 4.34
C VAL A 67 -5.11 1.68 3.53
N SER A 68 -4.32 2.66 3.97
CA SER A 68 -2.94 2.87 3.50
C SER A 68 -2.02 1.93 4.28
N LEU A 69 -1.53 0.87 3.63
CA LEU A 69 -0.87 -0.26 4.29
C LEU A 69 0.67 -0.08 4.37
N GLY A 70 1.13 1.13 4.65
CA GLY A 70 2.52 1.47 4.93
C GLY A 70 3.37 1.82 3.71
N ASP A 71 4.55 2.39 4.02
CA ASP A 71 5.51 2.93 3.07
C ASP A 71 4.89 3.95 2.10
N LEU A 72 4.08 4.87 2.67
CA LEU A 72 3.44 5.97 1.95
C LEU A 72 4.47 6.95 1.38
N VAL A 73 5.57 7.18 2.10
CA VAL A 73 6.66 8.06 1.69
C VAL A 73 7.98 7.32 1.60
N ASP A 74 8.93 7.88 0.87
CA ASP A 74 10.32 7.42 0.82
C ASP A 74 11.23 8.51 1.39
N GLY A 75 11.51 8.43 2.69
CA GLY A 75 12.36 9.37 3.40
C GLY A 75 13.84 9.15 3.10
N ASP A 76 14.68 10.15 3.41
CA ASP A 76 16.14 10.07 3.27
C ASP A 76 16.78 9.46 4.53
N HIS A 77 16.33 8.26 4.91
CA HIS A 77 16.79 7.59 6.14
C HIS A 77 17.92 6.57 5.89
N HIS A 78 18.22 6.23 4.64
CA HIS A 78 19.23 5.24 4.24
C HIS A 78 20.16 5.72 3.11
N ASN A 79 20.31 7.04 2.96
CA ASN A 79 21.18 7.68 1.97
C ASN A 79 20.92 7.26 0.52
N THR A 80 19.67 7.01 0.15
CA THR A 80 19.34 6.79 -1.25
C THR A 80 19.51 8.08 -2.05
N TYR A 81 19.99 7.96 -3.29
CA TYR A 81 20.05 9.09 -4.22
C TYR A 81 18.76 9.21 -5.06
N GLN A 82 17.86 8.26 -4.95
CA GLN A 82 16.61 8.21 -5.72
C GLN A 82 15.48 8.98 -5.02
N ILE A 83 15.79 10.18 -4.55
CA ILE A 83 14.86 11.09 -3.88
C ILE A 83 14.65 12.33 -4.77
N VAL A 84 13.40 12.73 -4.97
CA VAL A 84 13.02 13.91 -5.75
C VAL A 84 13.52 15.19 -5.08
N SER A 85 13.33 15.30 -3.77
CA SER A 85 13.81 16.40 -2.94
C SER A 85 14.01 15.96 -1.50
N ARG A 86 14.96 16.57 -0.78
CA ARG A 86 15.15 16.37 0.66
C ARG A 86 14.34 17.36 1.51
N ASN A 87 13.59 18.24 0.88
CA ASN A 87 12.74 19.20 1.58
C ASN A 87 11.40 18.55 1.97
N SER A 88 11.07 18.60 3.27
CA SER A 88 9.83 18.05 3.81
C SER A 88 8.56 18.80 3.36
N ILE A 89 8.68 20.05 2.89
CA ILE A 89 7.55 20.79 2.32
C ILE A 89 7.15 20.14 1.01
N GLN A 90 8.14 19.88 0.14
CA GLN A 90 7.92 19.23 -1.15
C GLN A 90 7.44 17.78 -1.01
N GLU A 91 7.93 17.06 0.01
CA GLU A 91 7.40 15.74 0.36
C GLU A 91 5.89 15.81 0.63
N ARG A 92 5.46 16.75 1.47
CA ARG A 92 4.04 16.93 1.80
C ARG A 92 3.19 17.33 0.58
N GLU A 93 3.73 18.15 -0.33
CA GLU A 93 3.02 18.50 -1.57
C GLU A 93 2.82 17.30 -2.48
N ILE A 94 3.87 16.46 -2.66
CA ILE A 94 3.77 15.22 -3.46
C ILE A 94 2.73 14.29 -2.83
N VAL A 95 2.80 14.07 -1.51
CA VAL A 95 1.85 13.22 -0.79
C VAL A 95 0.43 13.74 -0.94
N ARG A 96 0.20 15.03 -0.69
CA ARG A 96 -1.15 15.64 -0.80
C ARG A 96 -1.74 15.40 -2.18
N ASP A 97 -0.99 15.67 -3.26
CA ASP A 97 -1.48 15.49 -4.63
C ASP A 97 -1.81 14.01 -4.95
N VAL A 98 -1.11 13.07 -4.32
CA VAL A 98 -1.41 11.62 -4.44
C VAL A 98 -2.68 11.29 -3.66
N LEU A 99 -2.82 11.81 -2.44
CA LEU A 99 -3.95 11.54 -1.56
C LEU A 99 -5.25 12.21 -2.04
N ASP A 100 -5.18 13.29 -2.80
CA ASP A 100 -6.37 13.95 -3.38
C ASP A 100 -7.26 12.97 -4.18
N VAL A 101 -6.68 11.93 -4.79
CA VAL A 101 -7.44 10.95 -5.58
C VAL A 101 -8.35 10.08 -4.72
N PRO A 102 -7.84 9.31 -3.71
CA PRO A 102 -8.69 8.53 -2.82
C PRO A 102 -9.63 9.40 -1.99
N LEU A 103 -9.19 10.57 -1.54
CA LEU A 103 -10.00 11.49 -0.75
C LEU A 103 -11.16 12.07 -1.56
N GLY A 104 -11.01 12.19 -2.88
CA GLY A 104 -12.08 12.59 -3.79
C GLY A 104 -13.27 11.62 -3.84
N LEU A 105 -13.09 10.36 -3.40
CA LEU A 105 -14.18 9.39 -3.24
C LEU A 105 -14.94 9.54 -1.92
N ASN A 106 -14.55 10.50 -1.06
CA ASN A 106 -15.12 10.72 0.28
C ASN A 106 -15.18 9.42 1.09
N PRO A 107 -14.04 8.84 1.46
CA PRO A 107 -14.01 7.64 2.28
C PRO A 107 -14.60 7.93 3.66
N GLU A 108 -15.46 7.02 4.16
CA GLU A 108 -16.10 7.14 5.47
C GLU A 108 -15.12 6.87 6.62
N ARG A 109 -14.04 6.15 6.35
CA ARG A 109 -12.94 5.88 7.28
C ARG A 109 -11.61 5.78 6.56
N LEU A 110 -10.57 6.28 7.20
CA LEU A 110 -9.20 6.20 6.73
C LEU A 110 -8.31 5.61 7.83
N PHE A 111 -7.59 4.55 7.49
CA PHE A 111 -6.61 3.91 8.36
C PHE A 111 -5.21 4.05 7.76
N VAL A 112 -4.26 4.50 8.55
CA VAL A 112 -2.85 4.61 8.14
C VAL A 112 -2.04 3.58 8.92
N ILE A 113 -1.48 2.62 8.22
CA ILE A 113 -0.58 1.61 8.80
C ILE A 113 0.85 2.09 8.64
N ARG A 114 1.68 1.90 9.67
CA ARG A 114 3.09 2.28 9.65
C ARG A 114 3.91 1.30 8.83
N GLY A 115 4.75 1.85 7.97
CA GLY A 115 5.66 1.09 7.11
C GLY A 115 7.04 0.85 7.74
N THR A 116 8.03 0.70 6.86
CA THR A 116 9.42 0.40 7.23
C THR A 116 10.15 1.66 7.69
N GLU A 117 10.77 1.63 8.86
CA GLU A 117 11.50 2.78 9.42
C GLU A 117 12.56 3.37 8.47
N ALA A 118 13.15 2.55 7.59
CA ALA A 118 14.09 3.01 6.58
C ALA A 118 13.46 3.98 5.57
N HIS A 119 12.16 3.91 5.37
CA HIS A 119 11.39 4.79 4.46
C HIS A 119 10.63 5.87 5.22
N VAL A 120 9.98 5.53 6.31
CA VAL A 120 9.03 6.43 7.00
C VAL A 120 9.57 7.03 8.31
N GLY A 121 10.86 6.78 8.62
CA GLY A 121 11.52 7.27 9.85
C GLY A 121 11.21 6.43 11.08
N GLN A 122 12.00 6.68 12.14
CA GLN A 122 11.86 5.94 13.39
C GLN A 122 10.44 6.03 13.95
N GLY A 123 9.92 4.89 14.37
CA GLY A 123 8.58 4.78 14.90
C GLY A 123 7.46 5.07 13.90
N GLY A 124 7.74 5.10 12.58
CA GLY A 124 6.75 5.46 11.57
C GLY A 124 6.38 6.95 11.61
N SER A 125 7.33 7.82 11.98
CA SER A 125 7.07 9.22 12.31
C SER A 125 6.49 10.04 11.16
N SER A 126 6.84 9.74 9.91
CA SER A 126 6.28 10.44 8.74
C SER A 126 4.80 10.11 8.57
N GLU A 127 4.42 8.83 8.65
CA GLU A 127 3.04 8.39 8.50
C GLU A 127 2.17 8.85 9.67
N GLU A 128 2.68 8.80 10.89
CA GLU A 128 1.98 9.38 12.05
C GLU A 128 1.72 10.87 11.86
N SER A 129 2.72 11.63 11.37
CA SER A 129 2.57 13.06 11.11
C SER A 129 1.55 13.35 10.00
N ILE A 130 1.55 12.54 8.93
CA ILE A 130 0.59 12.64 7.82
C ILE A 130 -0.81 12.31 8.32
N ALA A 131 -0.99 11.20 9.06
CA ALA A 131 -2.28 10.78 9.59
C ALA A 131 -2.88 11.85 10.50
N ARG A 132 -2.08 12.46 11.39
CA ARG A 132 -2.51 13.59 12.25
C ARG A 132 -2.95 14.79 11.43
N ALA A 133 -2.17 15.16 10.42
CA ALA A 133 -2.54 16.30 9.55
C ALA A 133 -3.81 16.03 8.74
N LEU A 134 -4.06 14.79 8.33
CA LEU A 134 -5.29 14.41 7.64
C LEU A 134 -6.50 14.40 8.56
N SER A 135 -6.33 14.16 9.87
CA SER A 135 -7.45 14.05 10.81
C SER A 135 -8.19 15.37 11.06
N ASP A 136 -7.63 16.50 10.65
CA ASP A 136 -8.28 17.80 10.72
C ASP A 136 -9.45 17.91 9.72
N ASP A 137 -9.36 17.24 8.57
CA ASP A 137 -10.31 17.36 7.46
C ASP A 137 -10.97 16.02 7.07
N TRP A 138 -10.39 14.89 7.50
CA TRP A 138 -10.79 13.55 7.04
C TRP A 138 -11.00 12.58 8.20
N PRO A 139 -11.88 11.57 8.07
CA PRO A 139 -12.24 10.63 9.13
C PRO A 139 -11.14 9.58 9.39
N VAL A 140 -9.95 10.06 9.80
CA VAL A 140 -8.84 9.18 10.21
C VAL A 140 -9.24 8.47 11.51
N VAL A 141 -9.08 7.16 11.53
CA VAL A 141 -9.38 6.33 12.71
C VAL A 141 -8.11 6.19 13.55
N TRP A 142 -8.20 6.68 14.77
CA TRP A 142 -7.11 6.65 15.74
C TRP A 142 -7.08 5.34 16.52
N ASP A 143 -5.89 4.91 16.88
CA ASP A 143 -5.68 3.89 17.90
C ASP A 143 -5.93 4.51 19.29
N GLU A 144 -7.08 4.20 19.87
CA GLU A 144 -7.52 4.77 21.16
C GLU A 144 -6.63 4.34 22.32
N GLU A 145 -5.99 3.17 22.25
CA GLU A 145 -5.13 2.66 23.31
C GLU A 145 -3.81 3.44 23.38
N THR A 146 -3.22 3.76 22.23
CA THR A 146 -1.92 4.45 22.14
C THR A 146 -2.05 5.95 21.92
N GLY A 147 -3.22 6.44 21.48
CA GLY A 147 -3.44 7.82 21.10
C GLY A 147 -2.71 8.23 19.82
N ASN A 148 -2.40 7.27 18.96
CA ASN A 148 -1.78 7.50 17.66
C ASN A 148 -2.83 7.54 16.55
N ALA A 149 -2.57 8.35 15.52
CA ALA A 149 -3.40 8.42 14.32
C ALA A 149 -3.01 7.35 13.28
N SER A 150 -1.95 6.59 13.53
CA SER A 150 -1.47 5.51 12.69
C SER A 150 -1.22 4.23 13.49
N TRP A 151 -1.26 3.08 12.82
CA TRP A 151 -1.29 1.76 13.42
C TRP A 151 -0.05 0.93 13.06
N TRP A 152 0.51 0.19 14.03
CA TRP A 152 1.46 -0.88 13.72
C TRP A 152 0.76 -2.16 13.25
N HIS A 153 -0.34 -2.47 13.91
CA HIS A 153 -1.17 -3.63 13.63
C HIS A 153 -2.63 -3.24 13.84
N LEU A 154 -3.42 -3.33 12.80
CA LEU A 154 -4.84 -3.08 12.84
C LEU A 154 -5.59 -4.39 12.65
N MET A 155 -6.44 -4.72 13.62
CA MET A 155 -7.45 -5.76 13.48
C MET A 155 -8.81 -5.10 13.51
N MET A 156 -9.64 -5.40 12.54
CA MET A 156 -11.01 -4.90 12.51
C MET A 156 -11.99 -6.03 12.17
N GLU A 157 -13.18 -5.94 12.72
CA GLU A 157 -14.31 -6.76 12.33
C GLU A 157 -15.36 -5.86 11.69
N GLU A 158 -15.71 -6.16 10.43
CA GLU A 158 -16.76 -5.43 9.72
C GLU A 158 -17.67 -6.41 8.99
N GLU A 159 -19.00 -6.20 9.13
CA GLU A 159 -20.02 -7.06 8.54
C GLU A 159 -19.80 -8.57 8.83
N GLY A 160 -19.24 -8.90 10.01
CA GLY A 160 -18.95 -10.27 10.42
C GLY A 160 -17.63 -10.88 9.88
N VAL A 161 -16.89 -10.13 9.04
CA VAL A 161 -15.58 -10.52 8.50
C VAL A 161 -14.47 -9.90 9.35
N MET A 162 -13.53 -10.74 9.83
CA MET A 162 -12.35 -10.31 10.59
C MET A 162 -11.18 -10.07 9.64
N LEU A 163 -10.65 -8.84 9.65
CA LEU A 163 -9.56 -8.36 8.80
C LEU A 163 -8.33 -8.02 9.65
N ASP A 164 -7.14 -8.40 9.18
CA ASP A 164 -5.85 -8.21 9.87
C ASP A 164 -4.87 -7.48 8.94
N PHE A 165 -4.33 -6.33 9.36
CA PHE A 165 -3.46 -5.48 8.57
C PHE A 165 -2.15 -5.20 9.31
N THR A 166 -1.02 -5.55 8.70
CA THR A 166 0.31 -5.07 9.05
C THR A 166 1.14 -4.87 7.80
N HIS A 167 2.07 -3.93 7.83
CA HIS A 167 2.90 -3.66 6.64
C HIS A 167 3.80 -4.84 6.28
N HIS A 168 4.56 -5.37 7.25
CA HIS A 168 5.54 -6.40 6.95
C HIS A 168 4.90 -7.77 6.72
N GLY A 169 5.20 -8.34 5.55
CA GLY A 169 4.79 -9.67 5.16
C GLY A 169 5.95 -10.68 5.19
N ARG A 170 5.82 -11.72 4.38
CA ARG A 170 6.87 -12.70 4.12
C ARG A 170 7.08 -12.85 2.63
N THR A 171 8.32 -13.14 2.24
CA THR A 171 8.64 -13.53 0.87
C THR A 171 9.47 -14.82 0.85
N GLY A 172 9.33 -15.60 -0.21
CA GLY A 172 10.18 -16.76 -0.44
C GLY A 172 11.58 -16.31 -0.88
N MET A 173 12.62 -16.92 -0.29
CA MET A 173 14.03 -16.66 -0.64
C MET A 173 14.38 -17.00 -2.10
N ARG A 174 13.57 -17.86 -2.74
CA ARG A 174 13.78 -18.30 -4.12
C ARG A 174 12.63 -17.84 -4.99
N PRO A 175 12.84 -17.41 -6.25
CA PRO A 175 11.78 -16.90 -7.11
C PRO A 175 10.56 -17.82 -7.23
N TRP A 176 10.78 -19.13 -7.29
CA TRP A 176 9.69 -20.13 -7.39
C TRP A 176 9.01 -20.49 -6.06
N THR A 177 9.52 -20.01 -4.92
CA THR A 177 8.87 -20.17 -3.60
C THR A 177 8.15 -18.90 -3.14
N HIS A 178 8.17 -17.85 -3.93
CA HIS A 178 7.54 -16.59 -3.60
C HIS A 178 6.06 -16.77 -3.24
N TRP A 179 5.31 -17.50 -4.05
CA TRP A 179 3.90 -17.78 -3.86
C TRP A 179 3.57 -18.62 -2.61
N ASN A 180 4.54 -19.40 -2.11
CA ASN A 180 4.34 -20.21 -0.91
C ASN A 180 4.43 -19.36 0.37
N ALA A 181 4.98 -18.17 0.32
CA ALA A 181 5.22 -17.35 1.50
C ALA A 181 3.92 -16.95 2.20
N THR A 182 2.89 -16.60 1.44
CA THR A 182 1.56 -16.26 1.98
C THR A 182 0.86 -17.48 2.57
N ALA A 183 0.95 -18.67 1.96
CA ALA A 183 0.38 -19.89 2.52
C ALA A 183 1.08 -20.28 3.84
N LEU A 184 2.41 -20.16 3.93
CA LEU A 184 3.16 -20.39 5.16
C LEU A 184 2.78 -19.38 6.26
N LEU A 185 2.59 -18.13 5.90
CA LEU A 185 2.15 -17.10 6.85
C LEU A 185 0.71 -17.36 7.32
N ALA A 186 -0.19 -17.77 6.41
CA ALA A 186 -1.56 -18.16 6.75
C ALA A 186 -1.57 -19.31 7.78
N ALA A 187 -0.80 -20.38 7.53
CA ALA A 187 -0.65 -21.48 8.47
C ALA A 187 -0.13 -21.00 9.84
N GLN A 188 0.86 -20.10 9.85
CA GLN A 188 1.40 -19.55 11.10
C GLN A 188 0.35 -18.73 11.86
N ILE A 189 -0.39 -17.82 11.20
CA ILE A 189 -1.46 -17.06 11.83
C ILE A 189 -2.48 -17.98 12.47
N VAL A 190 -2.94 -19.00 11.74
CA VAL A 190 -3.89 -19.97 12.25
C VAL A 190 -3.34 -20.68 13.50
N MET A 191 -2.10 -21.17 13.44
CA MET A 191 -1.47 -21.88 14.57
C MET A 191 -1.35 -20.99 15.82
N GLU A 192 -0.91 -19.74 15.66
CA GLU A 192 -0.77 -18.83 16.81
C GLU A 192 -2.13 -18.47 17.40
N ARG A 193 -3.15 -18.20 16.59
CA ARG A 193 -4.49 -17.89 17.07
C ARG A 193 -5.15 -19.09 17.78
N VAL A 194 -4.99 -20.30 17.24
CA VAL A 194 -5.46 -21.51 17.91
C VAL A 194 -4.76 -21.71 19.26
N LYS A 195 -3.45 -21.46 19.35
CA LYS A 195 -2.69 -21.58 20.58
C LYS A 195 -3.12 -20.59 21.66
N THR A 196 -3.45 -19.36 21.27
CA THR A 196 -3.90 -18.30 22.19
C THR A 196 -5.40 -18.34 22.48
N GLY A 197 -6.18 -19.10 21.73
CA GLY A 197 -7.64 -19.14 21.81
C GLY A 197 -8.32 -17.90 21.22
N GLU A 198 -7.59 -17.12 20.42
CA GLU A 198 -8.12 -15.93 19.77
C GLU A 198 -8.84 -16.29 18.46
N ARG A 199 -9.74 -15.39 18.02
CA ARG A 199 -10.40 -15.54 16.72
C ARG A 199 -9.37 -15.47 15.58
N ILE A 200 -9.46 -16.42 14.65
CA ILE A 200 -8.66 -16.44 13.43
C ILE A 200 -9.22 -15.39 12.48
N PRO A 201 -8.40 -14.49 11.91
CA PRO A 201 -8.87 -13.56 10.89
C PRO A 201 -9.27 -14.29 9.61
N ASP A 202 -10.34 -13.84 8.97
CA ASP A 202 -10.79 -14.38 7.69
C ASP A 202 -9.79 -13.97 6.57
N LEU A 203 -9.33 -12.71 6.62
CA LEU A 203 -8.37 -12.13 5.69
C LEU A 203 -7.23 -11.45 6.45
N ALA A 204 -5.99 -11.64 5.97
CA ALA A 204 -4.83 -10.90 6.45
C ALA A 204 -4.07 -10.25 5.29
N PHE A 205 -3.80 -8.96 5.41
CA PHE A 205 -3.12 -8.15 4.39
C PHE A 205 -1.71 -7.79 4.83
N ARG A 206 -0.76 -7.96 3.91
CA ARG A 206 0.67 -7.67 4.08
C ARG A 206 1.20 -6.94 2.86
N ALA A 207 2.33 -6.23 3.00
CA ALA A 207 2.93 -5.39 1.97
C ALA A 207 4.47 -5.56 1.92
N HIS A 208 5.22 -4.50 1.68
CA HIS A 208 6.67 -4.38 1.81
C HIS A 208 7.51 -5.01 0.68
N TYR A 209 7.10 -6.14 0.14
CA TYR A 209 7.91 -6.85 -0.86
C TYR A 209 7.60 -6.47 -2.31
N HIS A 210 6.65 -5.55 -2.53
CA HIS A 210 6.21 -5.08 -3.85
C HIS A 210 5.81 -6.21 -4.79
N ARG A 211 5.31 -7.31 -4.23
CA ARG A 211 4.88 -8.49 -4.98
C ARG A 211 3.56 -8.99 -4.47
N HIS A 212 2.63 -9.12 -5.41
CA HIS A 212 1.35 -9.71 -5.10
C HIS A 212 1.48 -11.22 -4.94
N SER A 213 0.92 -11.76 -3.86
CA SER A 213 0.68 -13.19 -3.69
C SER A 213 -0.54 -13.41 -2.81
N ASP A 214 -1.18 -14.56 -2.96
CA ASP A 214 -2.46 -14.87 -2.35
C ASP A 214 -2.47 -16.34 -1.95
N SER A 215 -2.76 -16.63 -0.68
CA SER A 215 -2.85 -18.01 -0.18
C SER A 215 -4.16 -18.70 -0.59
N TYR A 216 -5.13 -17.92 -1.11
CA TYR A 216 -6.47 -18.42 -1.41
C TYR A 216 -7.05 -19.23 -0.23
N ASP A 217 -7.74 -20.32 -0.51
CA ASP A 217 -8.43 -21.15 0.47
C ASP A 217 -7.52 -22.26 1.04
N ALA A 218 -6.19 -22.10 1.03
CA ALA A 218 -5.25 -23.09 1.53
C ALA A 218 -5.36 -23.30 3.06
N HIS A 219 -5.82 -22.29 3.80
CA HIS A 219 -5.97 -22.29 5.26
C HIS A 219 -7.24 -21.55 5.69
N LEU A 220 -7.58 -21.61 6.99
CA LEU A 220 -8.72 -20.88 7.56
C LEU A 220 -8.57 -19.34 7.48
N CYS A 221 -7.35 -18.84 7.41
CA CYS A 221 -7.05 -17.44 7.15
C CYS A 221 -6.50 -17.32 5.73
N ARG A 222 -7.08 -16.44 4.90
CA ARG A 222 -6.52 -16.10 3.60
C ARG A 222 -5.56 -14.92 3.73
N VAL A 223 -4.30 -15.14 3.40
CA VAL A 223 -3.28 -14.09 3.41
C VAL A 223 -3.08 -13.53 2.01
N ILE A 224 -3.19 -12.23 1.88
CA ILE A 224 -2.95 -11.50 0.63
C ILE A 224 -1.79 -10.54 0.85
N GLN A 225 -0.72 -10.71 0.08
CA GLN A 225 0.33 -9.72 -0.02
C GLN A 225 -0.01 -8.76 -1.15
N THR A 226 -0.08 -7.47 -0.81
CA THR A 226 -0.52 -6.42 -1.71
C THR A 226 0.57 -6.08 -2.74
N PRO A 227 0.17 -5.63 -3.94
CA PRO A 227 1.08 -4.98 -4.87
C PRO A 227 1.52 -3.62 -4.32
N ALA A 228 2.42 -2.93 -5.01
CA ALA A 228 2.95 -1.62 -4.65
C ALA A 228 2.64 -0.57 -5.72
N PHE A 229 2.99 0.69 -5.45
CA PHE A 229 3.02 1.77 -6.45
C PHE A 229 4.43 2.35 -6.62
N GLN A 230 5.46 1.50 -6.47
CA GLN A 230 6.85 1.85 -6.73
C GLN A 230 7.48 0.87 -7.73
N LEU A 231 8.19 1.42 -8.71
CA LEU A 231 9.05 0.63 -9.61
C LEU A 231 10.33 0.18 -8.91
N ALA A 232 11.02 -0.80 -9.49
CA ALA A 232 12.28 -1.29 -8.95
C ALA A 232 13.31 -0.16 -8.78
N THR A 233 13.83 -0.02 -7.56
CA THR A 233 14.91 0.92 -7.23
C THR A 233 16.25 0.41 -7.78
N ALA A 234 17.27 1.27 -7.80
CA ALA A 234 18.63 0.87 -8.16
C ALA A 234 19.17 -0.24 -7.25
N PHE A 235 18.77 -0.24 -5.98
CA PHE A 235 19.11 -1.31 -5.04
C PHE A 235 18.49 -2.65 -5.47
N VAL A 236 17.22 -2.67 -5.80
CA VAL A 236 16.51 -3.88 -6.28
C VAL A 236 17.14 -4.39 -7.57
N HIS A 237 17.45 -3.51 -8.54
CA HIS A 237 18.15 -3.90 -9.77
C HIS A 237 19.51 -4.53 -9.52
N LYS A 238 20.22 -4.07 -8.48
CA LYS A 238 21.53 -4.64 -8.12
C LYS A 238 21.41 -6.00 -7.44
N VAL A 239 20.43 -6.17 -6.54
CA VAL A 239 20.36 -7.36 -5.67
C VAL A 239 19.50 -8.47 -6.28
N VAL A 240 18.40 -8.10 -6.96
CA VAL A 240 17.42 -9.03 -7.55
C VAL A 240 16.99 -8.52 -8.93
N PRO A 241 17.89 -8.50 -9.93
CA PRO A 241 17.62 -7.88 -11.24
C PRO A 241 16.45 -8.51 -12.00
N GLU A 242 16.11 -9.75 -11.69
CA GLU A 242 14.98 -10.45 -12.30
C GLU A 242 13.63 -10.10 -11.66
N SER A 243 13.63 -9.41 -10.51
CA SER A 243 12.41 -9.02 -9.82
C SER A 243 11.81 -7.76 -10.46
N LEU A 244 10.53 -7.86 -10.86
CA LEU A 244 9.69 -6.71 -11.19
C LEU A 244 8.66 -6.56 -10.07
N ALA A 245 8.33 -5.32 -9.71
CA ALA A 245 7.24 -5.06 -8.79
C ALA A 245 5.90 -5.38 -9.48
N ASP A 246 4.94 -5.92 -8.73
CA ASP A 246 3.54 -5.94 -9.14
C ASP A 246 2.93 -4.60 -8.73
N ILE A 247 2.28 -3.90 -9.67
CA ILE A 247 1.76 -2.55 -9.44
C ILE A 247 0.24 -2.62 -9.34
N GLY A 248 -0.34 -1.88 -8.38
CA GLY A 248 -1.78 -1.80 -8.23
C GLY A 248 -2.28 -1.78 -6.79
N GLY A 249 -3.56 -2.15 -6.60
CA GLY A 249 -4.23 -2.20 -5.29
C GLY A 249 -5.23 -3.34 -5.19
N ILE A 250 -5.75 -3.52 -3.98
CA ILE A 250 -6.75 -4.55 -3.65
C ILE A 250 -7.97 -3.83 -3.06
N ALA A 251 -9.16 -4.23 -3.48
CA ALA A 251 -10.39 -3.85 -2.82
C ALA A 251 -11.14 -5.10 -2.34
N VAL A 252 -11.70 -5.02 -1.14
CA VAL A 252 -12.55 -6.09 -0.60
C VAL A 252 -13.93 -5.53 -0.34
N VAL A 253 -14.93 -6.19 -0.90
CA VAL A 253 -16.33 -5.94 -0.54
C VAL A 253 -16.68 -6.93 0.55
N VAL A 254 -17.15 -6.41 1.69
CA VAL A 254 -17.63 -7.24 2.82
C VAL A 254 -19.11 -6.98 3.03
N ASP A 255 -19.89 -8.06 3.21
CA ASP A 255 -21.34 -7.99 3.43
C ASP A 255 -21.83 -9.28 4.10
N ASP A 256 -22.53 -9.17 5.22
CA ASP A 256 -23.21 -10.26 5.95
C ASP A 256 -22.35 -11.54 6.12
N GLY A 257 -21.11 -11.37 6.61
CA GLY A 257 -20.18 -12.48 6.88
C GLY A 257 -19.46 -13.03 5.64
N ALA A 258 -19.73 -12.48 4.45
CA ALA A 258 -19.07 -12.85 3.21
C ALA A 258 -18.12 -11.75 2.73
N TYR A 259 -17.17 -12.13 1.88
CA TYR A 259 -16.27 -11.17 1.25
C TYR A 259 -15.98 -11.51 -0.21
N GLU A 260 -15.73 -10.49 -1.01
CA GLU A 260 -15.27 -10.61 -2.39
C GLU A 260 -14.00 -9.77 -2.59
N VAL A 261 -12.95 -10.37 -3.16
CA VAL A 261 -11.65 -9.69 -3.39
C VAL A 261 -11.53 -9.27 -4.84
N HIS A 262 -11.38 -7.98 -5.06
CA HIS A 262 -11.13 -7.36 -6.36
C HIS A 262 -9.67 -6.90 -6.43
N LYS A 263 -9.04 -7.07 -7.58
CA LYS A 263 -7.60 -6.79 -7.79
C LYS A 263 -7.44 -5.96 -9.05
N ASP A 264 -6.74 -4.84 -8.93
CA ASP A 264 -6.24 -4.09 -10.09
C ASP A 264 -4.72 -4.26 -10.12
N LEU A 265 -4.21 -5.05 -11.07
CA LEU A 265 -2.82 -5.48 -11.11
C LEU A 265 -2.21 -5.19 -12.48
N HIS A 266 -1.06 -4.51 -12.46
CA HIS A 266 -0.29 -4.15 -13.63
C HIS A 266 1.16 -4.64 -13.48
N VAL A 267 1.76 -5.10 -14.56
CA VAL A 267 3.18 -5.53 -14.58
C VAL A 267 3.97 -4.55 -15.45
N PRO A 268 5.03 -3.92 -14.91
CA PRO A 268 5.85 -3.02 -15.69
C PRO A 268 6.58 -3.78 -16.81
N SER A 269 6.69 -3.16 -17.98
CA SER A 269 7.47 -3.72 -19.07
C SER A 269 8.98 -3.58 -18.80
N ARG A 270 9.76 -4.60 -19.12
CA ARG A 270 11.24 -4.48 -19.16
C ARG A 270 11.66 -3.48 -20.25
N GLY A 271 12.79 -2.82 -20.02
CA GLY A 271 13.38 -1.90 -20.99
C GLY A 271 13.72 -2.57 -22.32
N LYS A 272 14.08 -1.76 -23.31
CA LYS A 272 14.49 -2.26 -24.64
C LYS A 272 15.73 -3.13 -24.52
N ILE A 273 15.74 -4.25 -25.23
CA ILE A 273 16.94 -5.07 -25.43
C ILE A 273 17.87 -4.29 -26.37
N TRP A 274 19.12 -4.10 -25.95
CA TRP A 274 20.15 -3.57 -26.85
C TRP A 274 20.53 -4.64 -27.87
N THR A 275 20.53 -4.30 -29.14
CA THR A 275 21.00 -5.14 -30.23
C THR A 275 22.16 -4.44 -30.94
N ALA A 276 23.25 -5.19 -31.22
CA ALA A 276 24.29 -4.66 -32.07
C ALA A 276 23.75 -4.38 -33.47
N ALA A 277 24.12 -3.23 -34.04
CA ALA A 277 23.78 -2.85 -35.40
C ALA A 277 24.61 -3.67 -36.39
#